data_f4a694a985769a43d52a1b0347821bed
#
_entry.id   f4a694a985769a43d52a1b0347821bed
#
_cell.length_a   1.000
_cell.length_b   1.000
_cell.length_c   1.000
_cell.angle_alpha   90.00
_cell.angle_beta   90.00
_cell.angle_gamma   90.00
#
_symmetry.space_group_name_H-M   'P 1'
#
loop_
_entity.id
_entity.type
_entity.pdbx_description
1 polymer ?
#
loop_
_entity_poly.entity_id
_entity_poly.type
_entity_poly.pdbx_seq_one_letter_code
_entity_poly.pdbx_strand_id
1 'polypeptide(L)'
;KTIGRIFFAEALIMGMFSFKSLGRSEDPSFAVKQMVVSAAWPGASAKDVEMHLTNTLEKQIQSLPQIKKITSYSRPGVCVITVALKDEVAGNTVRQRWLELRNIVNDGKKDLPSGTVGPFYNDRFDDVYGNIYAITGDGFTYEDMRKYAEKIKLDFFSVPDVKKVELVGVQPEKIFVQMQTAKLSQLGLDINSIANTIKAQTSVNASGMIEADTANSYLRITGSPDSVENIA
;
A
#
# COMPACT_ATOMS: atom_id res chain seq x y z
N LYS A 1 -11.55 11.33 64.05
CA LYS A 1 -12.73 11.29 63.16
C LYS A 1 -12.58 12.24 61.93
N THR A 2 -11.96 13.41 62.10
CA THR A 2 -11.80 14.43 61.03
C THR A 2 -10.79 13.98 59.94
N ILE A 3 -9.67 13.37 60.34
CA ILE A 3 -8.62 12.88 59.41
C ILE A 3 -9.18 11.80 58.47
N GLY A 4 -9.99 10.87 58.96
CA GLY A 4 -10.61 9.84 58.10
C GLY A 4 -11.62 10.41 57.08
N ARG A 5 -12.30 11.51 57.41
CA ARG A 5 -13.20 12.20 56.48
C ARG A 5 -12.45 12.91 55.37
N ILE A 6 -11.29 13.52 55.69
CA ILE A 6 -10.43 14.18 54.67
C ILE A 6 -9.87 13.15 53.72
N PHE A 7 -9.32 12.04 54.24
CA PHE A 7 -8.78 10.96 53.42
C PHE A 7 -9.84 10.33 52.50
N PHE A 8 -11.08 10.19 52.98
CA PHE A 8 -12.19 9.69 52.18
C PHE A 8 -12.58 10.68 51.06
N ALA A 9 -12.58 11.97 51.33
CA ALA A 9 -12.87 13.01 50.34
C ALA A 9 -11.77 13.08 49.27
N GLU A 10 -10.50 12.99 49.62
CA GLU A 10 -9.38 12.93 48.68
C GLU A 10 -9.45 11.68 47.78
N ALA A 11 -9.73 10.51 48.36
CA ALA A 11 -9.87 9.27 47.59
C ALA A 11 -11.04 9.33 46.62
N LEU A 12 -12.14 9.98 47.01
CA LEU A 12 -13.30 10.16 46.13
C LEU A 12 -13.02 11.13 44.97
N ILE A 13 -12.33 12.24 45.25
CA ILE A 13 -11.91 13.21 44.24
C ILE A 13 -10.92 12.57 43.23
N MET A 14 -9.88 11.87 43.75
CA MET A 14 -8.93 11.14 42.93
C MET A 14 -9.58 10.05 42.09
N GLY A 15 -10.51 9.28 42.67
CA GLY A 15 -11.27 8.26 41.93
C GLY A 15 -12.10 8.82 40.82
N MET A 16 -12.75 9.97 41.05
CA MET A 16 -13.55 10.65 40.05
C MET A 16 -12.69 11.24 38.92
N PHE A 17 -11.51 11.75 39.24
CA PHE A 17 -10.53 12.23 38.25
C PHE A 17 -9.94 11.08 37.43
N SER A 18 -9.54 9.98 38.08
CA SER A 18 -9.04 8.78 37.42
C SER A 18 -10.09 8.17 36.50
N PHE A 19 -11.37 8.13 36.91
CA PHE A 19 -12.46 7.61 36.08
C PHE A 19 -12.68 8.43 34.78
N LYS A 20 -12.51 9.75 34.86
CA LYS A 20 -12.60 10.63 33.68
C LYS A 20 -11.39 10.50 32.74
N SER A 21 -10.22 10.18 33.27
CA SER A 21 -8.98 10.01 32.49
C SER A 21 -8.79 8.61 31.94
N LEU A 22 -9.59 7.62 32.37
CA LEU A 22 -9.55 6.27 31.80
C LEU A 22 -10.00 6.29 30.33
N GLY A 23 -9.16 5.75 29.48
CA GLY A 23 -9.51 5.46 28.09
C GLY A 23 -10.70 4.49 28.03
N ARG A 24 -11.67 4.82 27.22
CA ARG A 24 -12.84 3.96 26.98
C ARG A 24 -12.66 3.25 25.66
N SER A 25 -12.69 1.92 25.66
CA SER A 25 -12.67 1.07 24.49
C SER A 25 -13.82 0.08 24.61
N GLU A 26 -14.58 -0.10 23.55
CA GLU A 26 -15.68 -1.08 23.50
C GLU A 26 -15.12 -2.51 23.53
N ASP A 27 -14.05 -2.74 22.78
CA ASP A 27 -13.37 -4.02 22.72
C ASP A 27 -11.91 -3.91 23.24
N PRO A 28 -11.40 -4.97 23.90
CA PRO A 28 -9.99 -5.00 24.27
C PRO A 28 -9.11 -4.97 23.02
N SER A 29 -8.03 -4.20 23.05
CA SER A 29 -7.06 -4.16 21.96
C SER A 29 -6.43 -5.55 21.77
N PHE A 30 -6.58 -6.12 20.59
CA PHE A 30 -5.90 -7.36 20.20
C PHE A 30 -4.96 -7.09 19.02
N ALA A 31 -3.85 -7.81 18.98
CA ALA A 31 -2.92 -7.73 17.87
C ALA A 31 -3.19 -8.89 16.92
N VAL A 32 -3.48 -8.58 15.65
CA VAL A 32 -3.62 -9.59 14.62
C VAL A 32 -2.24 -10.16 14.32
N LYS A 33 -2.07 -11.47 14.59
CA LYS A 33 -0.81 -12.20 14.42
C LYS A 33 -0.73 -12.91 13.08
N GLN A 34 -1.27 -12.28 12.03
CA GLN A 34 -1.26 -12.79 10.67
C GLN A 34 -0.69 -11.77 9.71
N MET A 35 0.00 -12.25 8.67
CA MET A 35 0.47 -11.47 7.54
C MET A 35 0.21 -12.25 6.26
N VAL A 36 -0.18 -11.55 5.21
CA VAL A 36 -0.24 -12.10 3.86
C VAL A 36 0.93 -11.57 3.05
N VAL A 37 1.69 -12.49 2.48
CA VAL A 37 2.76 -12.21 1.52
C VAL A 37 2.29 -12.67 0.15
N SER A 38 2.31 -11.80 -0.84
CA SER A 38 1.93 -12.12 -2.21
C SER A 38 3.00 -11.70 -3.19
N ALA A 39 3.17 -12.48 -4.25
CA ALA A 39 4.05 -12.14 -5.36
C ALA A 39 3.44 -12.60 -6.68
N ALA A 40 3.79 -11.89 -7.76
CA ALA A 40 3.32 -12.23 -9.09
C ALA A 40 4.50 -12.57 -10.01
N TRP A 41 4.32 -13.61 -10.83
CA TRP A 41 5.25 -14.00 -11.88
C TRP A 41 4.47 -14.20 -13.19
N PRO A 42 4.24 -13.11 -13.93
CA PRO A 42 3.42 -13.13 -15.14
C PRO A 42 3.92 -14.15 -16.15
N GLY A 43 3.00 -14.94 -16.72
CA GLY A 43 3.30 -15.96 -17.73
C GLY A 43 3.71 -17.32 -17.19
N ALA A 44 3.97 -17.47 -15.88
CA ALA A 44 4.31 -18.74 -15.28
C ALA A 44 3.06 -19.63 -15.03
N SER A 45 3.19 -20.94 -15.18
CA SER A 45 2.15 -21.89 -14.81
C SER A 45 2.01 -21.99 -13.27
N ALA A 46 0.87 -22.50 -12.78
CA ALA A 46 0.67 -22.70 -11.34
C ALA A 46 1.75 -23.59 -10.71
N LYS A 47 2.21 -24.62 -11.43
CA LYS A 47 3.28 -25.52 -10.99
C LYS A 47 4.64 -24.84 -10.93
N ASP A 48 4.95 -23.99 -11.89
CA ASP A 48 6.21 -23.22 -11.89
C ASP A 48 6.21 -22.21 -10.75
N VAL A 49 5.08 -21.50 -10.55
CA VAL A 49 4.89 -20.59 -9.41
C VAL A 49 5.08 -21.32 -8.09
N GLU A 50 4.50 -22.51 -7.92
CA GLU A 50 4.65 -23.34 -6.71
C GLU A 50 6.12 -23.72 -6.48
N MET A 51 6.78 -24.30 -7.49
CA MET A 51 8.12 -24.87 -7.34
C MET A 51 9.22 -23.80 -7.18
N HIS A 52 9.12 -22.69 -7.89
CA HIS A 52 10.22 -21.72 -7.97
C HIS A 52 9.95 -20.45 -7.16
N LEU A 53 8.71 -20.01 -7.06
CA LEU A 53 8.37 -18.77 -6.35
C LEU A 53 7.87 -19.06 -4.93
N THR A 54 6.80 -19.86 -4.79
CA THR A 54 6.16 -20.11 -3.50
C THR A 54 7.08 -20.86 -2.55
N ASN A 55 7.69 -21.95 -3.00
CA ASN A 55 8.59 -22.77 -2.19
C ASN A 55 9.83 -21.97 -1.73
N THR A 56 10.37 -21.08 -2.58
CA THR A 56 11.51 -20.23 -2.21
C THR A 56 11.12 -19.24 -1.12
N LEU A 57 9.96 -18.58 -1.26
CA LEU A 57 9.44 -17.65 -0.26
C LEU A 57 9.11 -18.35 1.06
N GLU A 58 8.49 -19.54 1.01
CA GLU A 58 8.19 -20.33 2.21
C GLU A 58 9.43 -20.71 2.99
N LYS A 59 10.49 -21.15 2.33
CA LYS A 59 11.77 -21.47 2.97
C LYS A 59 12.38 -20.26 3.68
N GLN A 60 12.33 -19.09 3.05
CA GLN A 60 12.79 -17.85 3.66
C GLN A 60 11.96 -17.49 4.88
N ILE A 61 10.63 -17.56 4.77
CA ILE A 61 9.71 -17.27 5.85
C ILE A 61 9.90 -18.25 7.03
N GLN A 62 10.09 -19.54 6.75
CA GLN A 62 10.32 -20.58 7.78
C GLN A 62 11.58 -20.34 8.64
N SER A 63 12.52 -19.54 8.17
CA SER A 63 13.72 -19.19 8.96
C SER A 63 13.40 -18.36 10.20
N LEU A 64 12.21 -17.75 10.29
CA LEU A 64 11.77 -17.01 11.48
C LEU A 64 11.21 -17.95 12.54
N PRO A 65 11.82 -18.05 13.75
CA PRO A 65 11.46 -19.05 14.75
C PRO A 65 10.06 -18.91 15.35
N GLN A 66 9.48 -17.72 15.26
CA GLN A 66 8.19 -17.37 15.89
C GLN A 66 6.99 -17.74 15.01
N ILE A 67 7.19 -18.38 13.88
CA ILE A 67 6.09 -18.79 12.99
C ILE A 67 5.39 -20.02 13.56
N LYS A 68 4.07 -19.94 13.63
CA LYS A 68 3.17 -21.03 14.01
C LYS A 68 2.75 -21.87 12.81
N LYS A 69 2.34 -21.18 11.73
CA LYS A 69 1.79 -21.82 10.55
C LYS A 69 2.02 -20.98 9.31
N ILE A 70 2.34 -21.65 8.22
CA ILE A 70 2.35 -21.07 6.88
C ILE A 70 1.30 -21.82 6.05
N THR A 71 0.50 -21.09 5.32
CA THR A 71 -0.48 -21.65 4.37
C THR A 71 -0.35 -20.88 3.07
N SER A 72 -0.13 -21.58 1.98
CA SER A 72 0.04 -20.97 0.66
C SER A 72 -0.90 -21.54 -0.36
N TYR A 73 -1.15 -20.78 -1.40
CA TYR A 73 -1.70 -21.29 -2.64
C TYR A 73 -1.04 -20.63 -3.84
N SER A 74 -0.87 -21.41 -4.90
CA SER A 74 -0.28 -21.00 -6.16
C SER A 74 -1.29 -21.06 -7.28
N ARG A 75 -1.40 -20.00 -8.06
CA ARG A 75 -2.21 -19.90 -9.27
C ARG A 75 -1.31 -19.52 -10.44
N PRO A 76 -1.76 -19.67 -11.71
CA PRO A 76 -0.99 -19.16 -12.83
C PRO A 76 -0.63 -17.69 -12.63
N GLY A 77 0.66 -17.40 -12.61
CA GLY A 77 1.21 -16.06 -12.46
C GLY A 77 1.16 -15.43 -11.07
N VAL A 78 0.59 -16.08 -10.03
CA VAL A 78 0.43 -15.47 -8.69
C VAL A 78 0.60 -16.49 -7.58
N CYS A 79 1.34 -16.12 -6.53
CA CYS A 79 1.36 -16.83 -5.25
C CYS A 79 0.83 -15.95 -4.11
N VAL A 80 0.19 -16.58 -3.13
CA VAL A 80 -0.25 -15.95 -1.89
C VAL A 80 0.09 -16.86 -0.73
N ILE A 81 0.77 -16.31 0.26
CA ILE A 81 1.25 -17.01 1.45
C ILE A 81 0.71 -16.31 2.69
N THR A 82 -0.06 -17.02 3.48
CA THR A 82 -0.56 -16.54 4.78
C THR A 82 0.33 -17.08 5.89
N VAL A 83 0.90 -16.19 6.66
CA VAL A 83 1.81 -16.47 7.76
C VAL A 83 1.14 -16.15 9.09
N ALA A 84 1.13 -17.08 10.01
CA ALA A 84 0.63 -16.87 11.37
C ALA A 84 1.78 -17.01 12.38
N LEU A 85 1.90 -16.07 13.30
CA LEU A 85 2.84 -16.14 14.43
C LEU A 85 2.27 -17.01 15.55
N LYS A 86 3.17 -17.50 16.40
CA LYS A 86 2.82 -18.25 17.62
C LYS A 86 2.01 -17.37 18.59
N ASP A 87 1.12 -17.99 19.33
CA ASP A 87 0.25 -17.31 20.30
C ASP A 87 1.01 -16.66 21.44
N GLU A 88 2.20 -17.18 21.75
CA GLU A 88 3.12 -16.69 22.79
C GLU A 88 3.75 -15.33 22.45
N VAL A 89 3.74 -14.90 21.18
CA VAL A 89 4.31 -13.63 20.74
C VAL A 89 3.50 -12.48 21.36
N ALA A 90 4.14 -11.65 22.16
CA ALA A 90 3.48 -10.51 22.80
C ALA A 90 2.97 -9.51 21.73
N GLY A 91 1.77 -8.96 21.94
CA GLY A 91 1.12 -8.07 20.96
C GLY A 91 1.97 -6.86 20.56
N ASN A 92 2.69 -6.27 21.51
CA ASN A 92 3.59 -5.13 21.27
C ASN A 92 4.83 -5.47 20.43
N THR A 93 5.20 -6.76 20.32
CA THR A 93 6.35 -7.20 19.51
C THR A 93 5.96 -7.71 18.11
N VAL A 94 4.67 -7.91 17.83
CA VAL A 94 4.16 -8.42 16.55
C VAL A 94 4.68 -7.59 15.37
N ARG A 95 4.60 -6.26 15.49
CA ARG A 95 5.07 -5.36 14.45
C ARG A 95 6.57 -5.50 14.15
N GLN A 96 7.37 -5.71 15.18
CA GLN A 96 8.81 -5.94 15.03
C GLN A 96 9.09 -7.27 14.30
N ARG A 97 8.32 -8.33 14.62
CA ARG A 97 8.45 -9.63 13.93
C ARG A 97 8.07 -9.54 12.45
N TRP A 98 7.07 -8.73 12.12
CA TRP A 98 6.71 -8.48 10.72
C TRP A 98 7.80 -7.70 9.96
N LEU A 99 8.48 -6.76 10.61
CA LEU A 99 9.63 -6.08 10.02
C LEU A 99 10.79 -7.04 9.77
N GLU A 100 11.08 -7.93 10.72
CA GLU A 100 12.11 -8.96 10.60
C GLU A 100 11.79 -9.91 9.43
N LEU A 101 10.53 -10.38 9.30
CA LEU A 101 10.10 -11.19 8.17
C LEU A 101 10.28 -10.46 6.83
N ARG A 102 9.89 -9.19 6.76
CA ARG A 102 10.10 -8.39 5.53
C ARG A 102 11.56 -8.30 5.16
N ASN A 103 12.44 -8.10 6.12
CA ASN A 103 13.89 -8.02 5.87
C ASN A 103 14.41 -9.36 5.33
N ILE A 104 14.08 -10.48 5.97
CA ILE A 104 14.47 -11.82 5.54
C ILE A 104 14.04 -12.09 4.09
N VAL A 105 12.78 -11.82 3.76
CA VAL A 105 12.25 -12.07 2.42
C VAL A 105 12.82 -11.08 1.39
N ASN A 106 13.07 -9.82 1.76
CA ASN A 106 13.70 -8.85 0.87
C ASN A 106 15.17 -9.18 0.60
N ASP A 107 15.91 -9.65 1.59
CA ASP A 107 17.31 -10.09 1.42
C ASP A 107 17.40 -11.29 0.47
N GLY A 108 16.40 -12.19 0.53
CA GLY A 108 16.28 -13.33 -0.37
C GLY A 108 15.63 -13.03 -1.73
N LYS A 109 15.29 -11.78 -2.04
CA LYS A 109 14.64 -11.41 -3.30
C LYS A 109 15.47 -11.78 -4.54
N LYS A 110 16.80 -11.79 -4.42
CA LYS A 110 17.71 -12.20 -5.49
C LYS A 110 17.58 -13.68 -5.91
N ASP A 111 17.04 -14.52 -5.02
CA ASP A 111 16.84 -15.95 -5.26
C ASP A 111 15.51 -16.25 -5.97
N LEU A 112 14.68 -15.21 -6.20
CA LEU A 112 13.43 -15.34 -6.92
C LEU A 112 13.64 -15.33 -8.43
N PRO A 113 12.74 -15.98 -9.20
CA PRO A 113 12.81 -15.98 -10.67
C PRO A 113 12.80 -14.58 -11.25
N SER A 114 13.55 -14.39 -12.35
CA SER A 114 13.54 -13.12 -13.10
C SER A 114 12.13 -12.79 -13.61
N GLY A 115 11.74 -11.51 -13.55
CA GLY A 115 10.40 -11.06 -13.91
C GLY A 115 9.36 -11.19 -12.79
N THR A 116 9.76 -11.61 -11.59
CA THR A 116 8.89 -11.61 -10.41
C THR A 116 8.59 -10.17 -9.96
N VAL A 117 7.33 -9.90 -9.74
CA VAL A 117 6.81 -8.62 -9.21
C VAL A 117 6.41 -8.81 -7.75
N GLY A 118 6.96 -8.01 -6.86
CA GLY A 118 6.80 -8.14 -5.42
C GLY A 118 8.11 -8.61 -4.75
N PRO A 119 8.06 -9.25 -3.59
CA PRO A 119 6.89 -9.58 -2.77
C PRO A 119 6.16 -8.36 -2.17
N PHE A 120 4.85 -8.47 -2.00
CA PHE A 120 3.98 -7.50 -1.33
C PHE A 120 3.54 -8.06 0.01
N TYR A 121 3.43 -7.20 1.01
CA TYR A 121 3.11 -7.58 2.39
C TYR A 121 1.86 -6.86 2.86
N ASN A 122 0.92 -7.61 3.41
CA ASN A 122 -0.25 -7.07 4.10
C ASN A 122 -0.32 -7.65 5.52
N ASP A 123 -0.11 -6.80 6.51
CA ASP A 123 -0.19 -7.11 7.95
C ASP A 123 -1.17 -6.18 8.68
N ARG A 124 -1.91 -5.35 7.91
CA ARG A 124 -2.84 -4.35 8.45
C ARG A 124 -4.27 -4.83 8.37
N PHE A 125 -4.59 -5.85 9.16
CA PHE A 125 -5.95 -6.36 9.29
C PHE A 125 -6.74 -5.73 10.44
N ASP A 126 -6.08 -4.92 11.26
CA ASP A 126 -6.61 -4.22 12.42
C ASP A 126 -6.97 -2.75 12.12
N ASP A 127 -6.75 -2.29 10.90
CA ASP A 127 -7.18 -0.96 10.49
C ASP A 127 -8.71 -0.95 10.33
N VAL A 128 -9.41 -0.46 11.34
CA VAL A 128 -10.86 -0.26 11.32
C VAL A 128 -11.14 1.21 10.98
N TYR A 129 -12.07 1.43 10.04
CA TYR A 129 -12.55 2.78 9.72
C TYR A 129 -13.79 3.08 10.56
N GLY A 130 -13.65 3.98 11.54
CA GLY A 130 -14.74 4.37 12.43
C GLY A 130 -15.83 5.18 11.75
N ASN A 131 -15.48 5.89 10.66
CA ASN A 131 -16.41 6.73 9.92
C ASN A 131 -16.33 6.44 8.43
N ILE A 132 -17.47 6.21 7.80
CA ILE A 132 -17.61 6.01 6.36
C ILE A 132 -18.56 7.07 5.83
N TYR A 133 -18.09 7.86 4.88
CA TYR A 133 -18.88 8.92 4.25
C TYR A 133 -19.10 8.62 2.77
N ALA A 134 -20.29 8.87 2.27
CA ALA A 134 -20.59 8.81 0.85
C ALA A 134 -20.60 10.23 0.26
N ILE A 135 -19.91 10.41 -0.85
CA ILE A 135 -19.95 11.66 -1.62
C ILE A 135 -20.86 11.42 -2.82
N THR A 136 -21.96 12.16 -2.88
CA THR A 136 -22.92 12.12 -3.98
C THR A 136 -23.07 13.53 -4.58
N GLY A 137 -23.29 13.62 -5.87
CA GLY A 137 -23.51 14.91 -6.54
C GLY A 137 -24.27 14.71 -7.85
N ASP A 138 -25.38 15.39 -7.99
CA ASP A 138 -26.14 15.43 -9.24
C ASP A 138 -25.50 16.43 -10.20
N GLY A 139 -25.26 16.01 -11.45
CA GLY A 139 -24.68 16.87 -12.48
C GLY A 139 -23.17 17.01 -12.46
N PHE A 140 -22.47 16.31 -11.56
CA PHE A 140 -21.00 16.24 -11.53
C PHE A 140 -20.49 14.99 -12.23
N THR A 141 -19.37 15.12 -12.93
CA THR A 141 -18.68 13.97 -13.51
C THR A 141 -17.93 13.17 -12.41
N TYR A 142 -17.59 11.92 -12.69
CA TYR A 142 -16.74 11.13 -11.77
C TYR A 142 -15.38 11.78 -11.53
N GLU A 143 -14.84 12.49 -12.53
CA GLU A 143 -13.59 13.23 -12.41
C GLU A 143 -13.73 14.39 -11.41
N ASP A 144 -14.81 15.17 -11.51
CA ASP A 144 -15.06 16.27 -10.58
C ASP A 144 -15.22 15.74 -9.16
N MET A 145 -16.02 14.68 -8.98
CA MET A 145 -16.21 14.06 -7.66
C MET A 145 -14.88 13.52 -7.10
N ARG A 146 -14.01 12.94 -7.93
CA ARG A 146 -12.67 12.50 -7.51
C ARG A 146 -11.83 13.67 -7.02
N LYS A 147 -11.77 14.77 -7.79
CA LYS A 147 -11.02 15.98 -7.41
C LYS A 147 -11.52 16.56 -6.07
N TYR A 148 -12.82 16.60 -5.86
CA TYR A 148 -13.39 17.03 -4.59
C TYR A 148 -13.06 16.06 -3.45
N ALA A 149 -13.16 14.75 -3.68
CA ALA A 149 -12.82 13.74 -2.69
C ALA A 149 -11.33 13.81 -2.28
N GLU A 150 -10.43 14.02 -3.25
CA GLU A 150 -9.00 14.20 -2.97
C GLU A 150 -8.74 15.45 -2.14
N LYS A 151 -9.43 16.55 -2.43
CA LYS A 151 -9.33 17.77 -1.63
C LYS A 151 -9.85 17.55 -0.20
N ILE A 152 -11.03 16.94 -0.04
CA ILE A 152 -11.59 16.62 1.26
C ILE A 152 -10.65 15.69 2.04
N LYS A 153 -10.03 14.71 1.38
CA LYS A 153 -9.02 13.84 1.99
C LYS A 153 -7.85 14.63 2.57
N LEU A 154 -7.36 15.63 1.84
CA LEU A 154 -6.27 16.50 2.32
C LEU A 154 -6.73 17.36 3.50
N ASP A 155 -7.95 17.90 3.44
CA ASP A 155 -8.51 18.69 4.52
C ASP A 155 -8.70 17.85 5.81
N PHE A 156 -9.11 16.59 5.68
CA PHE A 156 -9.20 15.67 6.82
C PHE A 156 -7.86 15.40 7.50
N PHE A 157 -6.76 15.36 6.77
CA PHE A 157 -5.43 15.17 7.39
C PHE A 157 -5.00 16.36 8.25
N SER A 158 -5.63 17.53 8.11
CA SER A 158 -5.38 18.69 8.98
C SER A 158 -6.16 18.63 10.30
N VAL A 159 -7.14 17.72 10.41
CA VAL A 159 -7.91 17.52 11.65
C VAL A 159 -7.09 16.70 12.64
N PRO A 160 -6.96 17.16 13.91
CA PRO A 160 -6.27 16.39 14.93
C PRO A 160 -6.86 14.96 15.07
N ASP A 161 -5.99 13.99 15.37
CA ASP A 161 -6.34 12.59 15.62
C ASP A 161 -6.82 11.79 14.39
N VAL A 162 -6.86 12.38 13.19
CA VAL A 162 -7.09 11.64 11.95
C VAL A 162 -5.82 10.90 11.52
N LYS A 163 -5.85 9.58 11.65
CA LYS A 163 -4.70 8.71 11.34
C LYS A 163 -4.65 8.31 9.86
N LYS A 164 -5.80 8.06 9.24
CA LYS A 164 -5.90 7.50 7.89
C LYS A 164 -7.20 7.89 7.21
N VAL A 165 -7.12 8.26 5.96
CA VAL A 165 -8.27 8.53 5.08
C VAL A 165 -8.08 7.76 3.79
N GLU A 166 -9.02 6.91 3.45
CA GLU A 166 -9.03 6.17 2.18
C GLU A 166 -10.23 6.57 1.32
N LEU A 167 -9.97 6.66 0.02
CA LEU A 167 -11.03 6.87 -0.97
C LEU A 167 -11.36 5.50 -1.59
N VAL A 168 -12.63 5.13 -1.54
CA VAL A 168 -13.15 3.87 -2.09
C VAL A 168 -14.05 4.19 -3.28
N GLY A 169 -14.00 3.35 -4.33
CA GLY A 169 -14.82 3.55 -5.53
C GLY A 169 -14.29 4.56 -6.54
N VAL A 170 -13.08 5.08 -6.32
CA VAL A 170 -12.45 6.02 -7.27
C VAL A 170 -12.05 5.28 -8.54
N GLN A 171 -12.48 5.78 -9.68
CA GLN A 171 -12.07 5.28 -10.99
C GLN A 171 -10.82 6.04 -11.45
N PRO A 172 -9.69 5.36 -11.72
CA PRO A 172 -8.52 6.02 -12.27
C PRO A 172 -8.79 6.47 -13.70
N GLU A 173 -8.41 7.69 -14.00
CA GLU A 173 -8.41 8.21 -15.36
C GLU A 173 -7.38 7.46 -16.21
N LYS A 174 -7.78 7.00 -17.39
CA LYS A 174 -6.91 6.24 -18.30
C LYS A 174 -7.14 6.69 -19.73
N ILE A 175 -6.06 6.79 -20.49
CA ILE A 175 -6.09 7.01 -21.94
C ILE A 175 -5.91 5.64 -22.62
N PHE A 176 -6.89 5.24 -23.42
CA PHE A 176 -6.84 4.00 -24.18
C PHE A 176 -6.38 4.31 -25.60
N VAL A 177 -5.23 3.76 -26.01
CA VAL A 177 -4.74 3.84 -27.38
C VAL A 177 -5.18 2.59 -28.13
N GLN A 178 -6.15 2.73 -29.03
CA GLN A 178 -6.66 1.64 -29.87
C GLN A 178 -5.99 1.65 -31.23
N MET A 179 -5.41 0.54 -31.63
CA MET A 179 -4.70 0.39 -32.91
C MET A 179 -5.33 -0.71 -33.76
N GLN A 180 -5.49 -0.44 -35.06
CA GLN A 180 -5.95 -1.44 -36.01
C GLN A 180 -4.77 -2.23 -36.55
N THR A 181 -4.73 -3.55 -36.32
CA THR A 181 -3.64 -4.43 -36.73
C THR A 181 -3.38 -4.39 -38.24
N ALA A 182 -4.44 -4.28 -39.06
CA ALA A 182 -4.32 -4.17 -40.51
C ALA A 182 -3.56 -2.90 -40.94
N LYS A 183 -3.82 -1.77 -40.32
CA LYS A 183 -3.10 -0.52 -40.60
C LYS A 183 -1.65 -0.58 -40.14
N LEU A 184 -1.38 -1.17 -39.00
CA LEU A 184 -0.01 -1.36 -38.50
C LEU A 184 0.81 -2.20 -39.47
N SER A 185 0.26 -3.31 -39.98
CA SER A 185 0.92 -4.17 -40.94
C SER A 185 1.19 -3.44 -42.25
N GLN A 186 0.26 -2.62 -42.75
CA GLN A 186 0.44 -1.80 -43.97
C GLN A 186 1.55 -0.75 -43.82
N LEU A 187 1.70 -0.19 -42.62
CA LEU A 187 2.72 0.83 -42.31
C LEU A 187 4.06 0.21 -41.86
N GLY A 188 4.15 -1.12 -41.72
CA GLY A 188 5.34 -1.80 -41.23
C GLY A 188 5.70 -1.46 -39.78
N LEU A 189 4.73 -1.03 -38.99
CA LEU A 189 4.95 -0.63 -37.61
C LEU A 189 4.66 -1.78 -36.65
N ASP A 190 5.56 -1.97 -35.67
CA ASP A 190 5.37 -2.91 -34.57
C ASP A 190 4.75 -2.22 -33.36
N ILE A 191 3.80 -2.92 -32.72
CA ILE A 191 3.09 -2.44 -31.52
C ILE A 191 4.06 -2.07 -30.40
N ASN A 192 5.11 -2.87 -30.18
CA ASN A 192 6.10 -2.62 -29.16
C ASN A 192 6.90 -1.34 -29.42
N SER A 193 7.21 -1.06 -30.68
CA SER A 193 7.89 0.17 -31.10
C SER A 193 7.06 1.40 -30.76
N ILE A 194 5.75 1.37 -31.06
CA ILE A 194 4.83 2.47 -30.71
C ILE A 194 4.71 2.63 -29.20
N ALA A 195 4.52 1.52 -28.47
CA ALA A 195 4.44 1.55 -27.01
C ALA A 195 5.71 2.14 -26.36
N ASN A 196 6.88 1.76 -26.87
CA ASN A 196 8.17 2.30 -26.39
C ASN A 196 8.33 3.78 -26.73
N THR A 197 7.87 4.22 -27.90
CA THR A 197 7.89 5.64 -28.27
C THR A 197 7.00 6.47 -27.37
N ILE A 198 5.75 6.03 -27.12
CA ILE A 198 4.84 6.70 -26.20
C ILE A 198 5.45 6.75 -24.80
N LYS A 199 5.99 5.62 -24.33
CA LYS A 199 6.65 5.54 -23.01
C LYS A 199 7.86 6.50 -22.92
N ALA A 200 8.65 6.62 -23.96
CA ALA A 200 9.79 7.53 -24.01
C ALA A 200 9.34 9.00 -23.98
N GLN A 201 8.27 9.34 -24.71
CA GLN A 201 7.72 10.70 -24.74
C GLN A 201 6.98 11.08 -23.45
N THR A 202 6.38 10.12 -22.74
CA THR A 202 5.70 10.36 -21.48
C THR A 202 6.61 10.24 -20.25
N SER A 203 7.87 9.81 -20.44
CA SER A 203 8.82 9.70 -19.32
C SER A 203 9.30 11.08 -18.88
N VAL A 204 9.13 11.37 -17.60
CA VAL A 204 9.72 12.56 -16.97
C VAL A 204 11.17 12.25 -16.64
N ASN A 205 12.09 12.73 -17.47
CA ASN A 205 13.52 12.61 -17.22
C ASN A 205 14.03 13.85 -16.50
N ALA A 206 14.74 13.63 -15.39
CA ALA A 206 15.48 14.69 -14.73
C ALA A 206 16.65 15.10 -15.63
N SER A 207 16.54 16.27 -16.26
CA SER A 207 17.48 16.73 -17.30
C SER A 207 18.75 17.38 -16.74
N GLY A 208 18.89 17.38 -15.39
CA GLY A 208 20.05 17.95 -14.73
C GLY A 208 19.89 19.43 -14.34
N MET A 209 21.00 19.99 -13.85
CA MET A 209 21.11 21.35 -13.37
C MET A 209 22.31 21.99 -14.06
N ILE A 210 22.15 23.22 -14.51
CA ILE A 210 23.28 24.05 -14.97
C ILE A 210 23.72 24.92 -13.79
N GLU A 211 24.96 24.74 -13.36
CA GLU A 211 25.59 25.59 -12.35
C GLU A 211 26.16 26.81 -13.05
N ALA A 212 25.71 28.00 -12.66
CA ALA A 212 26.27 29.27 -13.06
C ALA A 212 26.72 30.01 -11.82
N ASP A 213 27.69 30.92 -11.98
CA ASP A 213 28.37 31.61 -10.87
C ASP A 213 27.43 32.37 -9.91
N THR A 214 26.21 32.69 -10.34
CA THR A 214 25.23 33.47 -9.55
C THR A 214 23.90 32.75 -9.27
N ALA A 215 23.57 31.68 -9.98
CA ALA A 215 22.32 30.93 -9.77
C ALA A 215 22.36 29.55 -10.44
N ASN A 216 21.74 28.56 -9.78
CA ASN A 216 21.54 27.23 -10.33
C ASN A 216 20.22 27.20 -11.10
N SER A 217 20.26 26.81 -12.37
CA SER A 217 19.08 26.66 -13.23
C SER A 217 18.78 25.20 -13.49
N TYR A 218 17.58 24.76 -13.11
CA TYR A 218 17.11 23.41 -13.39
C TYR A 218 16.56 23.34 -14.82
N LEU A 219 17.08 22.39 -15.61
CA LEU A 219 16.53 22.08 -16.92
C LEU A 219 15.31 21.20 -16.77
N ARG A 220 14.18 21.66 -17.29
CA ARG A 220 12.95 20.87 -17.41
C ARG A 220 12.63 20.70 -18.90
N ILE A 221 12.61 19.46 -19.36
CA ILE A 221 12.09 19.15 -20.69
C ILE A 221 10.57 19.17 -20.59
N THR A 222 9.94 20.12 -21.27
CA THR A 222 8.49 20.23 -21.43
C THR A 222 8.13 19.63 -22.80
N GLY A 223 7.10 18.80 -22.87
CA GLY A 223 6.66 18.16 -24.12
C GLY A 223 6.04 16.79 -23.88
N SER A 224 5.83 16.40 -22.62
CA SER A 224 5.00 15.22 -22.36
C SER A 224 3.55 15.56 -22.74
N PRO A 225 2.88 14.69 -23.49
CA PRO A 225 1.49 14.88 -23.85
C PRO A 225 0.63 14.77 -22.57
N ASP A 226 0.02 15.87 -22.20
CA ASP A 226 -0.83 16.03 -21.00
C ASP A 226 -2.33 16.01 -21.33
N SER A 227 -2.67 15.86 -22.62
CA SER A 227 -4.05 15.75 -23.11
C SER A 227 -4.16 14.72 -24.24
N VAL A 228 -5.38 14.24 -24.47
CA VAL A 228 -5.69 13.31 -25.57
C VAL A 228 -5.37 13.95 -26.93
N GLU A 229 -5.57 15.27 -27.06
CA GLU A 229 -5.33 16.03 -28.29
C GLU A 229 -3.83 16.10 -28.64
N ASN A 230 -2.95 16.04 -27.65
CA ASN A 230 -1.49 16.04 -27.85
C ASN A 230 -0.92 14.65 -28.18
N ILE A 231 -1.74 13.59 -28.08
CA ILE A 231 -1.35 12.20 -28.39
C ILE A 231 -1.88 11.78 -29.76
N ALA A 232 -2.95 12.43 -30.25
CA ALA A 232 -3.56 12.17 -31.55
C ALA A 232 -2.80 12.93 -32.65
#